data_bfa253ccbb05f0281f6c77d98b98e77d
#
_entry.id   bfa253ccbb05f0281f6c77d98b98e77d
#
_cell.length_a   1.000
_cell.length_b   1.000
_cell.length_c   1.000
_cell.angle_alpha   90.00
_cell.angle_beta   90.00
_cell.angle_gamma   90.00
#
_symmetry.space_group_name_H-M   'P 1'
#
loop_
_entity.id
_entity.type
_entity.pdbx_description
1 polymer ?
#
loop_
_entity_poly.entity_id
_entity_poly.type
_entity_poly.pdbx_seq_one_letter_code
_entity_poly.pdbx_strand_id
1 'polypeptide(L)'
;MSDVVDRGGAWAVVGAGPHGLSALKNLLELGLDADGFERDTDLGGNWNFHAENSRVYESTHLISTKPFTQFPDFPMPDAYPDYPSHWQVHRYFRSYAEHFGLFEHLHFNSEVVSVTPAPGERWDVTVLDRSTGETATRQYAGVVIANGHNWWPKIPQYPGQDTFTGEIKHSADYKSAEVVRGKRVLVVGAGNTGCDVAVESAQNAKETYHSTRRGYYYNPKYAFGRPSDQTADLLLALRLPLALRRVMFKSVLRLTVGDFEKFGLRKPDHEFFETHPIVNQQLVYYVGHGDIQPKPDIDRFDGSTV
;
A
#
# COMPACT_ATOMS: atom_id res chain seq x y z
N MET A 1 12.26 29.66 -24.51
CA MET A 1 10.93 29.09 -24.19
C MET A 1 10.83 27.88 -25.07
N SER A 2 10.76 26.69 -24.50
CA SER A 2 10.48 25.46 -25.26
C SER A 2 9.07 25.60 -25.85
N ASP A 3 8.92 25.32 -27.14
CA ASP A 3 7.61 25.37 -27.80
C ASP A 3 6.67 24.38 -27.11
N VAL A 4 5.48 24.86 -26.72
CA VAL A 4 4.43 24.01 -26.15
C VAL A 4 3.81 23.14 -27.27
N VAL A 5 3.84 21.83 -27.12
CA VAL A 5 3.25 20.92 -28.10
C VAL A 5 1.76 20.76 -27.80
N ASP A 6 0.90 21.23 -28.70
CA ASP A 6 -0.55 21.03 -28.59
C ASP A 6 -0.94 19.58 -28.96
N ARG A 7 -1.58 18.88 -28.02
CA ARG A 7 -2.09 17.49 -28.16
C ARG A 7 -3.58 17.45 -28.55
N GLY A 8 -4.16 18.59 -28.95
CA GLY A 8 -5.56 18.64 -29.38
C GLY A 8 -6.54 18.22 -28.28
N GLY A 9 -7.43 17.29 -28.58
CA GLY A 9 -8.42 16.74 -27.64
C GLY A 9 -7.89 15.64 -26.72
N ALA A 10 -6.59 15.34 -26.74
CA ALA A 10 -6.00 14.27 -25.94
C ALA A 10 -5.99 14.56 -24.43
N TRP A 11 -5.91 13.51 -23.64
CA TRP A 11 -5.83 13.56 -22.17
C TRP A 11 -4.45 13.09 -21.69
N ALA A 12 -3.98 13.66 -20.59
CA ALA A 12 -2.80 13.19 -19.90
C ALA A 12 -3.20 12.35 -18.67
N VAL A 13 -2.52 11.22 -18.45
CA VAL A 13 -2.66 10.39 -17.25
C VAL A 13 -1.32 10.39 -16.50
N VAL A 14 -1.32 10.85 -15.25
CA VAL A 14 -0.12 10.96 -14.43
C VAL A 14 0.02 9.76 -13.52
N GLY A 15 0.99 8.88 -13.81
CA GLY A 15 1.29 7.64 -13.11
C GLY A 15 0.71 6.40 -13.81
N ALA A 16 1.50 5.33 -13.90
CA ALA A 16 1.12 4.03 -14.46
C ALA A 16 0.94 2.95 -13.36
N GLY A 17 0.53 3.34 -12.17
CA GLY A 17 -0.01 2.42 -11.16
C GLY A 17 -1.41 1.92 -11.56
N PRO A 18 -2.06 1.06 -10.76
CA PRO A 18 -3.35 0.44 -11.10
C PRO A 18 -4.43 1.45 -11.49
N HIS A 19 -4.49 2.60 -10.80
CA HIS A 19 -5.48 3.65 -11.12
C HIS A 19 -5.17 4.34 -12.46
N GLY A 20 -3.89 4.60 -12.75
CA GLY A 20 -3.49 5.19 -14.03
C GLY A 20 -3.74 4.25 -15.21
N LEU A 21 -3.41 2.96 -15.06
CA LEU A 21 -3.70 1.95 -16.09
C LEU A 21 -5.20 1.85 -16.37
N SER A 22 -6.02 1.81 -15.31
CA SER A 22 -7.48 1.78 -15.47
C SER A 22 -8.01 3.07 -16.11
N ALA A 23 -7.50 4.23 -15.72
CA ALA A 23 -7.90 5.51 -16.31
C ALA A 23 -7.55 5.57 -17.82
N LEU A 24 -6.30 5.21 -18.16
CA LEU A 24 -5.82 5.20 -19.55
C LEU A 24 -6.68 4.29 -20.41
N LYS A 25 -6.89 3.05 -19.96
CA LYS A 25 -7.75 2.08 -20.65
C LYS A 25 -9.16 2.63 -20.91
N ASN A 26 -9.79 3.20 -19.89
CA ASN A 26 -11.16 3.71 -20.05
C ASN A 26 -11.24 4.95 -20.96
N LEU A 27 -10.24 5.83 -20.95
CA LEU A 27 -10.18 6.96 -21.90
C LEU A 27 -10.10 6.45 -23.34
N LEU A 28 -9.22 5.47 -23.61
CA LEU A 28 -9.06 4.87 -24.95
C LEU A 28 -10.33 4.15 -25.41
N GLU A 29 -11.02 3.41 -24.53
CA GLU A 29 -12.30 2.77 -24.85
C GLU A 29 -13.42 3.76 -25.18
N LEU A 30 -13.38 4.98 -24.59
CA LEU A 30 -14.30 6.05 -24.94
C LEU A 30 -13.93 6.75 -26.26
N GLY A 31 -12.88 6.31 -26.94
CA GLY A 31 -12.39 6.90 -28.19
C GLY A 31 -11.64 8.21 -27.99
N LEU A 32 -11.19 8.49 -26.77
CA LEU A 32 -10.35 9.65 -26.46
C LEU A 32 -8.87 9.26 -26.61
N ASP A 33 -8.10 10.11 -27.28
CA ASP A 33 -6.64 9.97 -27.30
C ASP A 33 -6.06 10.31 -25.92
N ALA A 34 -5.05 9.54 -25.47
CA ALA A 34 -4.47 9.76 -24.16
C ALA A 34 -3.00 9.34 -24.10
N ASP A 35 -2.19 10.12 -23.36
CA ASP A 35 -0.79 9.82 -23.03
C ASP A 35 -0.68 9.52 -21.53
N GLY A 36 -0.11 8.38 -21.15
CA GLY A 36 0.22 8.01 -19.79
C GLY A 36 1.70 8.28 -19.48
N PHE A 37 1.98 8.96 -18.38
CA PHE A 37 3.35 9.30 -17.96
C PHE A 37 3.71 8.57 -16.68
N GLU A 38 4.79 7.80 -16.73
CA GLU A 38 5.35 7.09 -15.57
C GLU A 38 6.81 7.53 -15.35
N ARG A 39 7.11 7.95 -14.13
CA ARG A 39 8.45 8.39 -13.75
C ARG A 39 9.48 7.26 -13.69
N ASP A 40 9.04 6.04 -13.38
CA ASP A 40 9.90 4.86 -13.29
C ASP A 40 10.08 4.18 -14.66
N THR A 41 10.94 3.18 -14.70
CA THR A 41 11.26 2.44 -15.93
C THR A 41 10.19 1.40 -16.30
N ASP A 42 9.23 1.15 -15.42
CA ASP A 42 8.17 0.17 -15.59
C ASP A 42 6.89 0.59 -14.86
N LEU A 43 5.76 0.05 -15.29
CA LEU A 43 4.46 0.27 -14.68
C LEU A 43 4.30 -0.42 -13.32
N GLY A 44 3.15 -0.22 -12.67
CA GLY A 44 2.75 -0.91 -11.44
C GLY A 44 2.80 -0.05 -10.20
N GLY A 45 3.44 1.13 -10.27
CA GLY A 45 3.53 2.09 -9.16
C GLY A 45 4.07 1.43 -7.90
N ASN A 46 3.32 1.51 -6.79
CA ASN A 46 3.73 0.91 -5.52
C ASN A 46 3.98 -0.62 -5.58
N TRP A 47 3.38 -1.33 -6.53
CA TRP A 47 3.54 -2.79 -6.69
C TRP A 47 4.77 -3.19 -7.50
N ASN A 48 5.44 -2.23 -8.15
CA ASN A 48 6.75 -2.46 -8.76
C ASN A 48 7.82 -2.44 -7.66
N PHE A 49 8.28 -3.61 -7.22
CA PHE A 49 9.28 -3.74 -6.15
C PHE A 49 10.56 -2.94 -6.40
N HIS A 50 10.95 -2.79 -7.66
CA HIS A 50 12.19 -2.11 -8.07
C HIS A 50 12.03 -0.59 -8.25
N ALA A 51 10.80 -0.07 -8.21
CA ALA A 51 10.55 1.36 -8.29
C ALA A 51 11.14 2.10 -7.07
N GLU A 52 11.73 3.26 -7.30
CA GLU A 52 12.38 4.07 -6.26
C GLU A 52 11.46 4.36 -5.06
N ASN A 53 10.19 4.65 -5.34
CA ASN A 53 9.20 4.99 -4.31
C ASN A 53 8.27 3.83 -3.93
N SER A 54 8.59 2.61 -4.34
CA SER A 54 7.83 1.43 -3.94
C SER A 54 7.94 1.17 -2.44
N ARG A 55 6.80 0.85 -1.82
CA ARG A 55 6.69 0.53 -0.38
C ARG A 55 6.41 -0.94 -0.12
N VAL A 56 6.40 -1.76 -1.17
CA VAL A 56 6.35 -3.21 -1.01
C VAL A 56 7.73 -3.76 -0.63
N TYR A 57 7.74 -4.79 0.17
CA TYR A 57 8.90 -5.57 0.60
C TYR A 57 8.73 -7.02 0.13
N GLU A 58 9.77 -7.80 0.22
CA GLU A 58 9.89 -9.13 -0.41
C GLU A 58 8.74 -10.08 -0.05
N SER A 59 8.27 -10.05 1.19
CA SER A 59 7.15 -10.89 1.67
C SER A 59 5.76 -10.27 1.47
N THR A 60 5.64 -9.10 0.85
CA THR A 60 4.35 -8.42 0.69
C THR A 60 3.35 -9.26 -0.10
N HIS A 61 2.20 -9.48 0.49
CA HIS A 61 1.02 -10.08 -0.13
C HIS A 61 -0.18 -9.15 0.00
N LEU A 62 -1.17 -9.31 -0.87
CA LEU A 62 -2.45 -8.63 -0.72
C LEU A 62 -3.06 -8.89 0.67
N ILE A 63 -3.74 -7.90 1.21
CA ILE A 63 -4.58 -8.00 2.41
C ILE A 63 -6.06 -8.21 2.09
N SER A 64 -6.44 -8.05 0.82
CA SER A 64 -7.73 -8.43 0.23
C SER A 64 -7.53 -9.57 -0.75
N THR A 65 -8.55 -10.40 -0.93
CA THR A 65 -8.48 -11.50 -1.91
C THR A 65 -8.49 -11.01 -3.34
N LYS A 66 -8.05 -11.88 -4.27
CA LYS A 66 -8.01 -11.55 -5.70
C LYS A 66 -9.35 -11.05 -6.27
N PRO A 67 -10.55 -11.60 -5.93
CA PRO A 67 -11.82 -11.05 -6.42
C PRO A 67 -12.12 -9.62 -5.99
N PHE A 68 -11.58 -9.18 -4.82
CA PHE A 68 -11.76 -7.81 -4.31
C PHE A 68 -10.64 -6.85 -4.74
N THR A 69 -9.64 -7.34 -5.46
CA THR A 69 -8.50 -6.52 -5.92
C THR A 69 -8.39 -6.43 -7.43
N GLN A 70 -8.84 -7.46 -8.15
CA GLN A 70 -8.79 -7.51 -9.61
C GLN A 70 -9.66 -6.43 -10.28
N PHE A 71 -9.31 -6.07 -11.50
CA PHE A 71 -10.18 -5.24 -12.32
C PHE A 71 -11.44 -6.01 -12.72
N PRO A 72 -12.62 -5.38 -12.78
CA PRO A 72 -13.87 -6.08 -13.09
C PRO A 72 -13.90 -6.71 -14.49
N ASP A 73 -13.19 -6.11 -15.43
CA ASP A 73 -13.11 -6.50 -16.84
C ASP A 73 -11.90 -7.37 -17.16
N PHE A 74 -11.02 -7.60 -16.18
CA PHE A 74 -9.82 -8.42 -16.37
C PHE A 74 -9.53 -9.21 -15.08
N PRO A 75 -10.10 -10.40 -14.90
CA PRO A 75 -9.91 -11.19 -13.70
C PRO A 75 -8.46 -11.70 -13.56
N MET A 76 -8.01 -11.84 -12.32
CA MET A 76 -6.71 -12.48 -12.02
C MET A 76 -6.75 -13.97 -12.40
N PRO A 77 -5.63 -14.56 -12.83
CA PRO A 77 -5.54 -15.98 -13.16
C PRO A 77 -6.04 -16.89 -12.03
N ASP A 78 -6.76 -17.96 -12.37
CA ASP A 78 -7.27 -18.94 -11.40
C ASP A 78 -6.16 -19.59 -10.59
N ALA A 79 -4.99 -19.77 -11.20
CA ALA A 79 -3.80 -20.34 -10.57
C ALA A 79 -3.20 -19.44 -9.48
N TYR A 80 -3.62 -18.17 -9.35
CA TYR A 80 -3.15 -17.31 -8.27
C TYR A 80 -3.84 -17.70 -6.95
N PRO A 81 -3.11 -17.62 -5.81
CA PRO A 81 -3.70 -17.87 -4.49
C PRO A 81 -4.76 -16.80 -4.14
N ASP A 82 -5.52 -17.01 -3.08
CA ASP A 82 -6.50 -16.03 -2.58
C ASP A 82 -5.87 -14.65 -2.34
N TYR A 83 -4.67 -14.62 -1.78
CA TYR A 83 -3.89 -13.42 -1.48
C TYR A 83 -2.57 -13.42 -2.28
N PRO A 84 -2.57 -12.97 -3.54
CA PRO A 84 -1.37 -12.95 -4.37
C PRO A 84 -0.22 -12.13 -3.76
N SER A 85 1.01 -12.57 -4.05
CA SER A 85 2.21 -11.79 -3.71
C SER A 85 2.33 -10.54 -4.59
N HIS A 86 3.13 -9.57 -4.15
CA HIS A 86 3.37 -8.36 -4.95
C HIS A 86 3.94 -8.68 -6.34
N TRP A 87 4.74 -9.77 -6.50
CA TRP A 87 5.24 -10.23 -7.79
C TRP A 87 4.11 -10.67 -8.74
N GLN A 88 3.11 -11.37 -8.20
CA GLN A 88 1.93 -11.78 -8.97
C GLN A 88 1.05 -10.57 -9.32
N VAL A 89 0.89 -9.64 -8.39
CA VAL A 89 0.13 -8.40 -8.62
C VAL A 89 0.80 -7.52 -9.69
N HIS A 90 2.11 -7.35 -9.63
CA HIS A 90 2.86 -6.60 -10.63
C HIS A 90 2.74 -7.24 -12.03
N ARG A 91 2.91 -8.57 -12.10
CA ARG A 91 2.71 -9.32 -13.35
C ARG A 91 1.30 -9.18 -13.90
N TYR A 92 0.30 -9.20 -13.03
CA TYR A 92 -1.10 -9.01 -13.40
C TYR A 92 -1.33 -7.62 -14.04
N PHE A 93 -0.76 -6.55 -13.50
CA PHE A 93 -0.86 -5.21 -14.10
C PHE A 93 -0.14 -5.13 -15.45
N ARG A 94 0.98 -5.80 -15.61
CA ARG A 94 1.62 -5.90 -16.93
C ARG A 94 0.74 -6.62 -17.95
N SER A 95 0.16 -7.76 -17.56
CA SER A 95 -0.77 -8.51 -18.43
C SER A 95 -2.02 -7.69 -18.78
N TYR A 96 -2.51 -6.87 -17.85
CA TYR A 96 -3.59 -5.91 -18.11
C TYR A 96 -3.18 -4.89 -19.17
N ALA A 97 -2.03 -4.27 -19.02
CA ALA A 97 -1.52 -3.28 -19.95
C ALA A 97 -1.26 -3.90 -21.35
N GLU A 98 -0.73 -5.12 -21.40
CA GLU A 98 -0.54 -5.88 -22.66
C GLU A 98 -1.88 -6.18 -23.33
N HIS A 99 -2.85 -6.71 -22.58
CA HIS A 99 -4.16 -7.10 -23.10
C HIS A 99 -4.92 -5.93 -23.74
N PHE A 100 -4.85 -4.76 -23.13
CA PHE A 100 -5.54 -3.56 -23.63
C PHE A 100 -4.65 -2.64 -24.49
N GLY A 101 -3.46 -3.07 -24.88
CA GLY A 101 -2.56 -2.30 -25.78
C GLY A 101 -2.03 -1.01 -25.17
N LEU A 102 -1.99 -0.89 -23.82
CA LEU A 102 -1.68 0.37 -23.16
C LEU A 102 -0.21 0.80 -23.29
N PHE A 103 0.70 -0.14 -23.60
CA PHE A 103 2.12 0.17 -23.73
C PHE A 103 2.43 1.17 -24.84
N GLU A 104 1.62 1.22 -25.89
CA GLU A 104 1.76 2.19 -27.00
C GLU A 104 1.47 3.62 -26.56
N HIS A 105 0.75 3.81 -25.45
CA HIS A 105 0.35 5.08 -24.88
C HIS A 105 1.12 5.45 -23.61
N LEU A 106 2.01 4.57 -23.10
CA LEU A 106 2.78 4.80 -21.87
C LEU A 106 4.17 5.31 -22.18
N HIS A 107 4.51 6.43 -21.55
CA HIS A 107 5.83 7.05 -21.58
C HIS A 107 6.51 6.80 -20.25
N PHE A 108 7.49 5.90 -20.22
CA PHE A 108 8.32 5.60 -19.04
C PHE A 108 9.47 6.61 -18.90
N ASN A 109 10.14 6.63 -17.74
CA ASN A 109 11.15 7.63 -17.38
C ASN A 109 10.65 9.09 -17.53
N SER A 110 9.35 9.28 -17.46
CA SER A 110 8.66 10.54 -17.79
C SER A 110 7.94 11.07 -16.55
N GLU A 111 8.62 11.95 -15.80
CA GLU A 111 8.10 12.53 -14.59
C GLU A 111 7.30 13.80 -14.88
N VAL A 112 6.01 13.81 -14.58
CA VAL A 112 5.22 15.05 -14.63
C VAL A 112 5.61 15.92 -13.44
N VAL A 113 6.28 17.02 -13.73
CA VAL A 113 6.78 17.97 -12.70
C VAL A 113 5.84 19.14 -12.48
N SER A 114 4.96 19.46 -13.44
CA SER A 114 3.99 20.54 -13.31
C SER A 114 2.74 20.28 -14.15
N VAL A 115 1.60 20.67 -13.61
CA VAL A 115 0.32 20.72 -14.31
C VAL A 115 -0.31 22.07 -14.00
N THR A 116 -0.51 22.91 -15.01
CA THR A 116 -1.08 24.26 -14.83
C THR A 116 -2.22 24.52 -15.81
N PRO A 117 -3.25 25.30 -15.40
CA PRO A 117 -4.29 25.71 -16.32
C PRO A 117 -3.75 26.56 -17.47
N ALA A 118 -4.27 26.34 -18.67
CA ALA A 118 -3.94 27.09 -19.88
C ALA A 118 -5.21 27.70 -20.50
N PRO A 119 -5.09 28.70 -21.39
CA PRO A 119 -6.23 29.30 -22.08
C PRO A 119 -7.08 28.24 -22.83
N GLY A 120 -8.39 28.47 -22.92
CA GLY A 120 -9.32 27.61 -23.65
C GLY A 120 -9.67 26.30 -22.91
N GLU A 121 -9.71 26.34 -21.57
CA GLU A 121 -10.03 25.17 -20.72
C GLU A 121 -9.06 23.99 -20.95
N ARG A 122 -7.80 24.32 -21.16
CA ARG A 122 -6.71 23.39 -21.43
C ARG A 122 -5.76 23.29 -20.23
N TRP A 123 -4.85 22.33 -20.30
CA TRP A 123 -3.85 22.08 -19.27
C TRP A 123 -2.46 21.95 -19.87
N ASP A 124 -1.53 22.74 -19.41
CA ASP A 124 -0.11 22.59 -19.72
C ASP A 124 0.50 21.58 -18.75
N VAL A 125 1.03 20.50 -19.30
CA VAL A 125 1.69 19.42 -18.57
C VAL A 125 3.17 19.45 -18.91
N THR A 126 4.01 19.76 -17.92
CA THR A 126 5.47 19.75 -18.07
C THR A 126 6.01 18.40 -17.61
N VAL A 127 6.71 17.71 -18.50
CA VAL A 127 7.28 16.39 -18.31
C VAL A 127 8.79 16.49 -18.34
N LEU A 128 9.46 15.94 -17.33
CA LEU A 128 10.90 15.72 -17.25
C LEU A 128 11.21 14.30 -17.75
N ASP A 129 12.01 14.20 -18.80
CA ASP A 129 12.65 12.93 -19.17
C ASP A 129 13.79 12.66 -18.18
N ARG A 130 13.61 11.65 -17.32
CA ARG A 130 14.58 11.28 -16.27
C ARG A 130 15.86 10.65 -16.83
N SER A 131 15.85 10.21 -18.07
CA SER A 131 17.03 9.63 -18.73
C SER A 131 17.95 10.68 -19.32
N THR A 132 17.39 11.78 -19.83
CA THR A 132 18.15 12.88 -20.47
C THR A 132 18.27 14.11 -19.59
N GLY A 133 17.33 14.31 -18.64
CA GLY A 133 17.19 15.55 -17.85
C GLY A 133 16.50 16.68 -18.59
N GLU A 134 15.99 16.44 -19.79
CA GLU A 134 15.28 17.44 -20.57
C GLU A 134 13.82 17.58 -20.14
N THR A 135 13.28 18.78 -20.25
CA THR A 135 11.86 19.06 -19.98
C THR A 135 11.14 19.49 -21.23
N ALA A 136 9.91 18.99 -21.42
CA ALA A 136 9.02 19.42 -22.47
C ALA A 136 7.63 19.73 -21.91
N THR A 137 6.96 20.75 -22.45
CA THR A 137 5.58 21.07 -22.07
C THR A 137 4.64 20.66 -23.20
N ARG A 138 3.56 19.96 -22.84
CA ARG A 138 2.51 19.53 -23.76
C ARG A 138 1.17 20.04 -23.25
N GLN A 139 0.27 20.44 -24.15
CA GLN A 139 -1.04 20.95 -23.78
C GLN A 139 -2.13 19.93 -24.09
N TYR A 140 -2.98 19.66 -23.10
CA TYR A 140 -4.03 18.63 -23.12
C TYR A 140 -5.43 19.21 -22.87
N ALA A 141 -6.46 18.49 -23.34
CA ALA A 141 -7.86 18.81 -23.03
C ALA A 141 -8.23 18.47 -21.57
N GLY A 142 -7.57 17.49 -20.97
CA GLY A 142 -7.81 17.10 -19.58
C GLY A 142 -6.64 16.33 -18.99
N VAL A 143 -6.61 16.24 -17.65
CA VAL A 143 -5.57 15.51 -16.91
C VAL A 143 -6.19 14.64 -15.83
N VAL A 144 -5.78 13.38 -15.78
CA VAL A 144 -6.08 12.45 -14.69
C VAL A 144 -4.86 12.32 -13.80
N ILE A 145 -4.97 12.72 -12.54
CA ILE A 145 -3.91 12.60 -11.56
C ILE A 145 -4.03 11.26 -10.83
N ALA A 146 -3.16 10.31 -11.17
CA ALA A 146 -3.10 8.95 -10.61
C ALA A 146 -1.74 8.64 -9.96
N ASN A 147 -1.09 9.65 -9.39
CA ASN A 147 0.27 9.61 -8.87
C ASN A 147 0.45 8.78 -7.58
N GLY A 148 -0.63 8.23 -7.00
CA GLY A 148 -0.58 7.52 -5.73
C GLY A 148 -0.41 8.43 -4.52
N HIS A 149 -0.33 7.83 -3.30
CA HIS A 149 -0.29 8.59 -2.04
C HIS A 149 0.69 8.03 -0.99
N ASN A 150 1.32 6.86 -1.24
CA ASN A 150 2.20 6.21 -0.24
C ASN A 150 3.70 6.47 -0.46
N TRP A 151 4.08 7.36 -1.34
CA TRP A 151 5.47 7.57 -1.72
C TRP A 151 6.23 8.59 -0.86
N TRP A 152 5.53 9.40 -0.04
CA TRP A 152 6.16 10.36 0.86
C TRP A 152 6.04 9.93 2.33
N PRO A 153 7.10 9.42 2.97
CA PRO A 153 7.05 8.94 4.34
C PRO A 153 6.91 10.09 5.35
N LYS A 154 6.04 9.91 6.35
CA LYS A 154 5.95 10.81 7.49
C LYS A 154 6.71 10.19 8.67
N ILE A 155 7.87 10.77 9.00
CA ILE A 155 8.73 10.30 10.08
C ILE A 155 8.39 11.09 11.35
N PRO A 156 7.88 10.45 12.42
CA PRO A 156 7.64 11.11 13.69
C PRO A 156 8.97 11.48 14.36
N GLN A 157 8.95 12.54 15.17
CA GLN A 157 10.06 12.97 16.00
C GLN A 157 9.77 12.59 17.46
N TYR A 158 10.73 11.98 18.12
CA TYR A 158 10.63 11.58 19.52
C TYR A 158 11.69 12.30 20.38
N PRO A 159 11.41 12.61 21.65
CA PRO A 159 12.40 13.18 22.56
C PRO A 159 13.66 12.31 22.67
N GLY A 160 14.83 12.91 22.52
CA GLY A 160 16.12 12.23 22.62
C GLY A 160 16.48 11.32 21.44
N GLN A 161 15.72 11.36 20.33
CA GLN A 161 15.96 10.50 19.17
C GLN A 161 17.36 10.69 18.57
N ASP A 162 17.92 11.87 18.65
CA ASP A 162 19.27 12.24 18.23
C ASP A 162 20.38 11.59 19.07
N THR A 163 20.07 11.16 20.31
CA THR A 163 21.01 10.45 21.18
C THR A 163 21.08 8.95 20.93
N PHE A 164 20.14 8.41 20.15
CA PHE A 164 20.03 6.97 19.94
C PHE A 164 21.22 6.43 19.13
N THR A 165 21.90 5.45 19.72
CA THR A 165 23.09 4.83 19.11
C THR A 165 22.79 3.70 18.14
N GLY A 166 21.55 3.25 18.07
CA GLY A 166 21.10 2.24 17.13
C GLY A 166 20.66 2.83 15.79
N GLU A 167 20.30 1.95 14.87
CA GLU A 167 19.78 2.33 13.56
C GLU A 167 18.28 2.64 13.63
N ILE A 168 17.84 3.75 13.05
CA ILE A 168 16.43 4.10 12.88
C ILE A 168 16.11 4.09 11.40
N LYS A 169 15.10 3.31 11.02
CA LYS A 169 14.60 3.23 9.64
C LYS A 169 13.10 3.44 9.57
N HIS A 170 12.64 4.12 8.55
CA HIS A 170 11.22 4.11 8.19
C HIS A 170 10.89 2.83 7.41
N SER A 171 9.66 2.29 7.56
CA SER A 171 9.24 1.09 6.83
C SER A 171 9.24 1.27 5.30
N ALA A 172 9.31 2.51 4.80
CA ALA A 172 9.53 2.80 3.38
C ALA A 172 10.83 2.21 2.83
N ASP A 173 11.86 2.10 3.69
CA ASP A 173 13.19 1.60 3.34
C ASP A 173 13.37 0.12 3.72
N TYR A 174 12.33 -0.51 4.27
CA TYR A 174 12.31 -1.93 4.56
C TYR A 174 12.00 -2.72 3.29
N LYS A 175 12.95 -3.51 2.82
CA LYS A 175 12.79 -4.33 1.61
C LYS A 175 12.83 -5.83 1.87
N SER A 176 13.54 -6.26 2.91
CA SER A 176 13.64 -7.68 3.28
C SER A 176 14.00 -7.85 4.76
N ALA A 177 13.83 -9.06 5.27
CA ALA A 177 14.20 -9.42 6.64
C ALA A 177 15.70 -9.35 6.94
N GLU A 178 16.55 -9.21 5.94
CA GLU A 178 18.02 -9.10 6.13
C GLU A 178 18.38 -7.89 7.02
N VAL A 179 17.60 -6.80 6.93
CA VAL A 179 17.87 -5.59 7.74
C VAL A 179 17.66 -5.79 9.24
N VAL A 180 16.92 -6.81 9.65
CA VAL A 180 16.62 -7.12 11.06
C VAL A 180 17.37 -8.34 11.59
N ARG A 181 18.03 -9.10 10.73
CA ARG A 181 18.69 -10.37 11.09
C ARG A 181 19.67 -10.24 12.24
N GLY A 182 19.42 -11.01 13.31
CA GLY A 182 20.28 -11.07 14.52
C GLY A 182 20.30 -9.81 15.38
N LYS A 183 19.52 -8.78 15.07
CA LYS A 183 19.43 -7.54 15.84
C LYS A 183 18.35 -7.63 16.93
N ARG A 184 18.41 -6.73 17.90
CA ARG A 184 17.25 -6.38 18.74
C ARG A 184 16.44 -5.32 18.00
N VAL A 185 15.16 -5.58 17.75
CA VAL A 185 14.33 -4.75 16.88
C VAL A 185 13.13 -4.23 17.66
N LEU A 186 12.90 -2.93 17.61
CA LEU A 186 11.65 -2.30 18.04
C LEU A 186 10.91 -1.83 16.80
N VAL A 187 9.75 -2.44 16.54
CA VAL A 187 8.84 -2.00 15.48
C VAL A 187 7.82 -1.04 16.06
N VAL A 188 7.73 0.17 15.48
CA VAL A 188 6.83 1.23 15.96
C VAL A 188 5.64 1.38 15.02
N GLY A 189 4.44 1.17 15.53
CA GLY A 189 3.19 1.31 14.79
C GLY A 189 2.54 -0.03 14.41
N ALA A 190 1.22 -0.04 14.41
CA ALA A 190 0.39 -1.23 14.18
C ALA A 190 -0.42 -1.19 12.87
N GLY A 191 0.06 -0.47 11.85
CA GLY A 191 -0.48 -0.64 10.49
C GLY A 191 -0.14 -2.02 9.92
N ASN A 192 -0.73 -2.41 8.78
CA ASN A 192 -0.43 -3.70 8.17
C ASN A 192 1.08 -3.93 8.00
N THR A 193 1.80 -2.96 7.46
CA THR A 193 3.27 -3.01 7.32
C THR A 193 3.99 -3.20 8.67
N GLY A 194 3.59 -2.47 9.72
CA GLY A 194 4.20 -2.61 11.05
C GLY A 194 4.00 -4.01 11.63
N CYS A 195 2.81 -4.58 11.43
CA CYS A 195 2.52 -5.95 11.85
C CYS A 195 3.34 -6.99 11.07
N ASP A 196 3.47 -6.82 9.76
CA ASP A 196 4.26 -7.73 8.92
C ASP A 196 5.74 -7.66 9.28
N VAL A 197 6.30 -6.45 9.44
CA VAL A 197 7.70 -6.25 9.87
C VAL A 197 7.94 -6.83 11.26
N ALA A 198 6.99 -6.72 12.21
CA ALA A 198 7.11 -7.33 13.53
C ALA A 198 7.13 -8.86 13.44
N VAL A 199 6.30 -9.46 12.59
CA VAL A 199 6.28 -10.91 12.34
C VAL A 199 7.59 -11.38 11.70
N GLU A 200 8.07 -10.70 10.67
CA GLU A 200 9.37 -11.03 10.05
C GLU A 200 10.54 -10.86 11.03
N SER A 201 10.47 -9.81 11.88
CA SER A 201 11.47 -9.62 12.93
C SER A 201 11.44 -10.77 13.95
N ALA A 202 10.27 -11.25 14.35
CA ALA A 202 10.17 -12.41 15.24
C ALA A 202 10.82 -13.68 14.68
N GLN A 203 10.83 -13.82 13.35
CA GLN A 203 11.43 -14.97 12.66
C GLN A 203 12.94 -14.84 12.44
N ASN A 204 13.49 -13.62 12.38
CA ASN A 204 14.86 -13.36 11.91
C ASN A 204 15.72 -12.56 12.88
N ALA A 205 15.13 -11.75 13.74
CA ALA A 205 15.83 -10.94 14.73
C ALA A 205 16.23 -11.76 15.96
N LYS A 206 17.11 -11.22 16.80
CA LYS A 206 17.46 -11.80 18.09
C LYS A 206 16.35 -11.61 19.12
N GLU A 207 15.73 -10.44 19.11
CA GLU A 207 14.63 -10.05 20.00
C GLU A 207 13.73 -9.09 19.26
N THR A 208 12.41 -9.21 19.42
CA THR A 208 11.44 -8.34 18.77
C THR A 208 10.50 -7.69 19.78
N TYR A 209 10.38 -6.39 19.68
CA TYR A 209 9.46 -5.54 20.44
C TYR A 209 8.53 -4.83 19.47
N HIS A 210 7.26 -4.69 19.85
CA HIS A 210 6.26 -4.01 19.04
C HIS A 210 5.56 -2.91 19.86
N SER A 211 5.88 -1.65 19.55
CA SER A 211 5.33 -0.47 20.25
C SER A 211 4.08 0.05 19.52
N THR A 212 3.00 0.24 20.28
CA THR A 212 1.75 0.81 19.75
C THR A 212 1.18 1.85 20.70
N ARG A 213 0.79 3.01 20.18
CA ARG A 213 0.19 4.09 20.98
C ARG A 213 -1.25 3.81 21.42
N ARG A 214 -2.00 2.94 20.65
CA ARG A 214 -3.40 2.59 20.91
C ARG A 214 -3.66 1.12 20.62
N GLY A 215 -4.82 0.62 21.00
CA GLY A 215 -5.25 -0.73 20.68
C GLY A 215 -5.89 -0.82 19.28
N TYR A 216 -5.83 -1.98 18.68
CA TYR A 216 -6.34 -2.25 17.33
C TYR A 216 -7.07 -3.60 17.25
N TYR A 217 -7.93 -3.75 16.24
CA TYR A 217 -8.50 -5.04 15.85
C TYR A 217 -7.59 -5.70 14.83
N TYR A 218 -6.99 -6.85 15.18
CA TYR A 218 -6.16 -7.66 14.29
C TYR A 218 -7.03 -8.73 13.64
N ASN A 219 -7.38 -8.52 12.38
CA ASN A 219 -8.28 -9.40 11.66
C ASN A 219 -7.49 -10.55 11.02
N PRO A 220 -7.98 -11.80 11.09
CA PRO A 220 -7.37 -12.91 10.37
C PRO A 220 -7.65 -12.82 8.87
N LYS A 221 -6.75 -13.34 8.03
CA LYS A 221 -7.00 -13.50 6.59
C LYS A 221 -8.10 -14.52 6.31
N TYR A 222 -8.23 -15.53 7.16
CA TYR A 222 -9.24 -16.57 7.06
C TYR A 222 -10.05 -16.68 8.35
N ALA A 223 -11.36 -16.76 8.21
CA ALA A 223 -12.30 -17.03 9.31
C ALA A 223 -13.20 -18.20 8.91
N PHE A 224 -13.31 -19.22 9.75
CA PHE A 224 -14.11 -20.41 9.51
C PHE A 224 -13.81 -21.12 8.17
N GLY A 225 -12.53 -21.15 7.76
CA GLY A 225 -12.07 -21.80 6.53
C GLY A 225 -12.35 -21.02 5.25
N ARG A 226 -12.80 -19.77 5.35
CA ARG A 226 -13.05 -18.84 4.21
C ARG A 226 -12.26 -17.55 4.36
N PRO A 227 -11.89 -16.90 3.27
CA PRO A 227 -11.30 -15.55 3.32
C PRO A 227 -12.23 -14.57 4.05
N SER A 228 -11.63 -13.75 4.92
CA SER A 228 -12.41 -12.87 5.81
C SER A 228 -13.13 -11.76 5.08
N ASP A 229 -12.59 -11.24 3.99
CA ASP A 229 -13.24 -10.22 3.15
C ASP A 229 -14.48 -10.78 2.43
N GLN A 230 -14.43 -12.01 1.92
CA GLN A 230 -15.59 -12.68 1.32
C GLN A 230 -16.68 -12.94 2.36
N THR A 231 -16.28 -13.34 3.58
CA THR A 231 -17.22 -13.50 4.69
C THR A 231 -17.82 -12.15 5.10
N ALA A 232 -16.99 -11.10 5.12
CA ALA A 232 -17.44 -9.74 5.42
C ALA A 232 -18.44 -9.23 4.38
N ASP A 233 -18.16 -9.43 3.09
CA ASP A 233 -19.07 -9.03 2.00
C ASP A 233 -20.43 -9.71 2.11
N LEU A 234 -20.45 -11.02 2.38
CA LEU A 234 -21.70 -11.75 2.61
C LEU A 234 -22.51 -11.15 3.77
N LEU A 235 -21.85 -10.81 4.88
CA LEU A 235 -22.50 -10.16 6.03
C LEU A 235 -22.95 -8.75 5.72
N LEU A 236 -22.22 -8.00 4.90
CA LEU A 236 -22.60 -6.66 4.44
C LEU A 236 -23.80 -6.68 3.49
N ALA A 237 -23.92 -7.71 2.66
CA ALA A 237 -25.06 -7.92 1.75
C ALA A 237 -26.40 -8.08 2.50
N LEU A 238 -26.38 -8.48 3.76
CA LEU A 238 -27.58 -8.55 4.61
C LEU A 238 -28.16 -7.18 4.97
N ARG A 239 -27.50 -6.07 4.65
CA ARG A 239 -27.91 -4.69 4.89
C ARG A 239 -28.37 -4.39 6.33
N LEU A 240 -27.78 -5.09 7.29
CA LEU A 240 -28.10 -4.90 8.71
C LEU A 240 -27.66 -3.51 9.22
N PRO A 241 -28.35 -2.96 10.25
CA PRO A 241 -27.92 -1.74 10.90
C PRO A 241 -26.47 -1.80 11.39
N LEU A 242 -25.75 -0.67 11.34
CA LEU A 242 -24.31 -0.61 11.65
C LEU A 242 -23.98 -1.19 13.04
N ALA A 243 -24.82 -0.89 14.05
CA ALA A 243 -24.63 -1.41 15.40
C ALA A 243 -24.64 -2.95 15.44
N LEU A 244 -25.56 -3.58 14.73
CA LEU A 244 -25.65 -5.04 14.65
C LEU A 244 -24.45 -5.63 13.89
N ARG A 245 -24.05 -5.01 12.79
CA ARG A 245 -22.82 -5.41 12.07
C ARG A 245 -21.58 -5.35 12.98
N ARG A 246 -21.42 -4.27 13.75
CA ARG A 246 -20.31 -4.15 14.72
C ARG A 246 -20.29 -5.28 15.74
N VAL A 247 -21.44 -5.62 16.30
CA VAL A 247 -21.57 -6.75 17.25
C VAL A 247 -21.18 -8.07 16.58
N MET A 248 -21.68 -8.32 15.36
CA MET A 248 -21.39 -9.56 14.62
C MET A 248 -19.87 -9.68 14.32
N PHE A 249 -19.25 -8.62 13.81
CA PHE A 249 -17.81 -8.63 13.51
C PHE A 249 -16.96 -8.81 14.77
N LYS A 250 -17.28 -8.13 15.87
CA LYS A 250 -16.62 -8.34 17.16
C LYS A 250 -16.77 -9.77 17.66
N SER A 251 -17.96 -10.36 17.50
CA SER A 251 -18.20 -11.76 17.91
C SER A 251 -17.41 -12.75 17.06
N VAL A 252 -17.40 -12.57 15.74
CA VAL A 252 -16.58 -13.39 14.83
C VAL A 252 -15.10 -13.30 15.21
N LEU A 253 -14.58 -12.08 15.42
CA LEU A 253 -13.19 -11.88 15.79
C LEU A 253 -12.85 -12.53 17.14
N ARG A 254 -13.74 -12.39 18.13
CA ARG A 254 -13.57 -13.02 19.44
C ARG A 254 -13.58 -14.56 19.37
N LEU A 255 -14.37 -15.13 18.48
CA LEU A 255 -14.44 -16.60 18.29
C LEU A 255 -13.24 -17.13 17.50
N THR A 256 -12.68 -16.36 16.57
CA THR A 256 -11.60 -16.82 15.68
C THR A 256 -10.20 -16.50 16.21
N VAL A 257 -10.03 -15.38 16.90
CA VAL A 257 -8.73 -14.91 17.40
C VAL A 257 -8.68 -14.87 18.93
N GLY A 258 -9.80 -14.57 19.58
CA GLY A 258 -9.89 -14.50 21.04
C GLY A 258 -9.84 -13.06 21.55
N ASP A 259 -9.42 -12.94 22.82
CA ASP A 259 -9.31 -11.66 23.53
C ASP A 259 -7.85 -11.18 23.48
N PHE A 260 -7.62 -10.07 22.82
CA PHE A 260 -6.27 -9.49 22.62
C PHE A 260 -5.58 -9.09 23.93
N GLU A 261 -6.34 -8.69 24.97
CA GLU A 261 -5.77 -8.29 26.26
C GLU A 261 -5.07 -9.47 26.96
N LYS A 262 -5.50 -10.71 26.70
CA LYS A 262 -4.84 -11.92 27.22
C LYS A 262 -3.43 -12.13 26.65
N PHE A 263 -3.13 -11.54 25.52
CA PHE A 263 -1.82 -11.57 24.89
C PHE A 263 -0.96 -10.34 25.22
N GLY A 264 -1.43 -9.46 26.13
CA GLY A 264 -0.73 -8.22 26.47
C GLY A 264 -0.89 -7.10 25.45
N LEU A 265 -1.76 -7.27 24.45
CA LEU A 265 -2.11 -6.24 23.49
C LEU A 265 -3.14 -5.27 24.08
N ARG A 266 -3.07 -4.00 23.73
CA ARG A 266 -4.02 -3.00 24.22
C ARG A 266 -5.41 -3.24 23.64
N LYS A 267 -6.44 -3.03 24.46
CA LYS A 267 -7.83 -3.02 24.02
C LYS A 267 -8.05 -1.95 22.95
N PRO A 268 -8.75 -2.27 21.84
CA PRO A 268 -9.14 -1.25 20.85
C PRO A 268 -9.96 -0.12 21.51
N ASP A 269 -9.61 1.11 21.19
CA ASP A 269 -10.24 2.34 21.69
C ASP A 269 -11.23 2.96 20.69
N HIS A 270 -11.59 2.20 19.66
CA HIS A 270 -12.49 2.58 18.59
C HIS A 270 -13.43 1.43 18.23
N GLU A 271 -14.47 1.71 17.46
CA GLU A 271 -15.39 0.72 16.96
C GLU A 271 -14.94 0.13 15.61
N PHE A 272 -15.43 -1.07 15.27
CA PHE A 272 -15.27 -1.61 13.92
C PHE A 272 -15.78 -0.62 12.87
N PHE A 273 -15.07 -0.53 11.73
CA PHE A 273 -15.34 0.38 10.60
C PHE A 273 -15.01 1.86 10.84
N GLU A 274 -14.39 2.22 11.96
CA GLU A 274 -13.92 3.60 12.21
C GLU A 274 -12.48 3.82 11.78
N THR A 275 -11.73 2.73 11.60
CA THR A 275 -10.32 2.78 11.18
C THR A 275 -10.07 1.81 10.05
N HIS A 276 -8.94 1.99 9.35
CA HIS A 276 -8.49 1.03 8.35
C HIS A 276 -8.27 -0.35 9.00
N PRO A 277 -8.76 -1.45 8.39
CA PRO A 277 -8.60 -2.78 8.96
C PRO A 277 -7.13 -3.21 8.95
N ILE A 278 -6.68 -3.79 10.06
CA ILE A 278 -5.40 -4.50 10.14
C ILE A 278 -5.68 -5.96 9.89
N VAL A 279 -5.07 -6.51 8.84
CA VAL A 279 -5.27 -7.90 8.42
C VAL A 279 -3.97 -8.67 8.63
N ASN A 280 -3.74 -9.09 9.87
CA ASN A 280 -2.56 -9.87 10.24
C ASN A 280 -2.86 -10.73 11.48
N GLN A 281 -3.09 -12.03 11.26
CA GLN A 281 -3.29 -12.98 12.37
C GLN A 281 -1.98 -13.49 12.97
N GLN A 282 -0.88 -13.42 12.22
CA GLN A 282 0.42 -13.93 12.68
C GLN A 282 0.99 -13.09 13.81
N LEU A 283 0.71 -11.78 13.86
CA LEU A 283 1.13 -10.94 14.97
C LEU A 283 0.67 -11.51 16.31
N VAL A 284 -0.63 -11.83 16.42
CA VAL A 284 -1.22 -12.38 17.66
C VAL A 284 -0.60 -13.74 18.01
N TYR A 285 -0.31 -14.56 17.02
CA TYR A 285 0.37 -15.85 17.19
C TYR A 285 1.77 -15.65 17.80
N TYR A 286 2.63 -14.82 17.23
CA TYR A 286 3.98 -14.57 17.74
C TYR A 286 4.02 -13.81 19.07
N VAL A 287 3.03 -12.96 19.35
CA VAL A 287 2.84 -12.38 20.67
C VAL A 287 2.48 -13.46 21.70
N GLY A 288 1.58 -14.36 21.35
CA GLY A 288 1.19 -15.49 22.23
C GLY A 288 2.33 -16.47 22.54
N HIS A 289 3.32 -16.59 21.64
CA HIS A 289 4.53 -17.39 21.84
C HIS A 289 5.61 -16.64 22.64
N GLY A 290 5.47 -15.32 22.81
CA GLY A 290 6.49 -14.48 23.46
C GLY A 290 7.63 -14.02 22.54
N ASP A 291 7.57 -14.37 21.25
CA ASP A 291 8.56 -13.97 20.24
C ASP A 291 8.44 -12.48 19.86
N ILE A 292 7.26 -11.90 20.05
CA ILE A 292 7.01 -10.46 19.95
C ILE A 292 6.56 -9.97 21.33
N GLN A 293 7.28 -8.99 21.88
CA GLN A 293 6.93 -8.36 23.15
C GLN A 293 6.18 -7.04 22.91
N PRO A 294 4.87 -6.96 23.24
CA PRO A 294 4.12 -5.72 23.15
C PRO A 294 4.70 -4.63 24.06
N LYS A 295 4.80 -3.42 23.55
CA LYS A 295 5.26 -2.23 24.31
C LYS A 295 4.26 -1.08 24.14
N PRO A 296 4.19 -0.16 25.13
CA PRO A 296 3.44 1.07 25.00
C PRO A 296 4.04 1.99 23.95
N ASP A 297 3.46 3.17 23.78
CA ASP A 297 4.03 4.22 22.94
C ASP A 297 5.41 4.64 23.47
N ILE A 298 6.25 5.16 22.59
CA ILE A 298 7.59 5.66 22.94
C ILE A 298 7.42 6.94 23.75
N ASP A 299 8.06 6.98 24.93
CA ASP A 299 8.19 8.17 25.73
C ASP A 299 9.40 9.00 25.28
N ARG A 300 10.57 8.35 25.23
CA ARG A 300 11.83 8.99 24.84
C ARG A 300 12.87 7.96 24.37
N PHE A 301 13.89 8.46 23.71
CA PHE A 301 15.13 7.74 23.47
C PHE A 301 16.20 8.18 24.47
N ASP A 302 17.06 7.25 24.90
CA ASP A 302 18.19 7.54 25.80
C ASP A 302 19.38 6.62 25.46
N GLY A 303 20.31 7.12 24.67
CA GLY A 303 21.49 6.38 24.22
C GLY A 303 21.10 5.10 23.46
N SER A 304 21.24 3.93 24.09
CA SER A 304 20.91 2.62 23.49
C SER A 304 19.53 2.07 23.89
N THR A 305 18.73 2.85 24.59
CA THR A 305 17.39 2.46 25.10
C THR A 305 16.27 3.31 24.50
N VAL A 306 15.08 2.72 24.47
CA VAL A 306 13.85 3.37 24.02
C VAL A 306 12.74 3.03 24.99
#